data_aeb8d921f8afc12a45b06fbdb0f7883a
#
_entry.id   aeb8d921f8afc12a45b06fbdb0f7883a
#
_cell.length_a   1.000
_cell.length_b   1.000
_cell.length_c   1.000
_cell.angle_alpha   90.00
_cell.angle_beta   90.00
_cell.angle_gamma   90.00
#
_symmetry.space_group_name_H-M   'P 1'
#
loop_
_entity.id
_entity.type
_entity.pdbx_description
1 polymer ?
#
loop_
_entity_poly.entity_id
_entity_poly.type
_entity_poly.pdbx_seq_one_letter_code
_entity_poly.pdbx_strand_id
1 'polypeptide(L)'
;MSDTDFQGRLALITGASAGLGRALALELAKSGAHVIAIARNKDRLERLDDEIRAIGAEATLVPLDITKGDGLDELGGVIFERWKKLDILVANAAMLGTMGPLAHVKPRDWDAVIETNITANFRLIRSFDVLLRAADAGRAVFITSHITQVKRAYWGPYATTKAAVEAMATTYAMETRKTSLKVNVIDPGAMRTAMRAEAFPGEDPNTLPAPEEIAPFILKALRPDFTLTGERLTISDLKN
;
A
#
# COMPACT_ATOMS: atom_id res chain seq x y z
N MET A 1 15.60 9.91 10.41
CA MET A 1 15.92 9.11 9.21
C MET A 1 16.95 9.91 8.43
N SER A 2 17.99 9.26 7.87
CA SER A 2 18.92 9.94 6.96
C SER A 2 18.22 10.15 5.62
N ASP A 3 18.53 11.25 4.92
CA ASP A 3 17.90 11.59 3.62
C ASP A 3 18.23 10.58 2.50
N THR A 4 19.01 9.51 2.79
CA THR A 4 19.49 8.52 1.82
C THR A 4 19.23 7.07 2.20
N ASP A 5 18.32 6.81 3.16
CA ASP A 5 18.05 5.45 3.66
C ASP A 5 17.56 4.47 2.57
N PHE A 6 17.00 4.98 1.46
CA PHE A 6 16.48 4.18 0.34
C PHE A 6 17.21 4.44 -0.99
N GLN A 7 18.40 5.01 -0.94
CA GLN A 7 19.17 5.32 -2.15
C GLN A 7 19.35 4.09 -3.04
N GLY A 8 18.94 4.23 -4.32
CA GLY A 8 19.05 3.18 -5.33
C GLY A 8 18.06 2.03 -5.20
N ARG A 9 17.07 2.13 -4.30
CA ARG A 9 16.00 1.14 -4.15
C ARG A 9 14.82 1.48 -5.06
N LEU A 10 14.18 0.45 -5.59
CA LEU A 10 12.99 0.55 -6.42
C LEU A 10 11.74 0.25 -5.58
N ALA A 11 10.82 1.19 -5.49
CA ALA A 11 9.60 1.10 -4.69
C ALA A 11 8.35 1.19 -5.57
N LEU A 12 7.47 0.19 -5.50
CA LEU A 12 6.17 0.19 -6.17
C LEU A 12 5.06 0.45 -5.15
N ILE A 13 4.22 1.44 -5.43
CA ILE A 13 3.13 1.86 -4.52
C ILE A 13 1.82 1.87 -5.28
N THR A 14 0.83 1.14 -4.80
CA THR A 14 -0.54 1.19 -5.34
C THR A 14 -1.39 2.24 -4.62
N GLY A 15 -2.28 2.91 -5.35
CA GLY A 15 -3.06 4.02 -4.81
C GLY A 15 -2.21 5.25 -4.48
N ALA A 16 -1.11 5.44 -5.23
CA ALA A 16 -0.11 6.47 -4.98
C ALA A 16 -0.59 7.92 -5.23
N SER A 17 -1.76 8.12 -5.82
CA SER A 17 -2.22 9.45 -6.24
C SER A 17 -2.98 10.26 -5.17
N ALA A 18 -3.17 9.70 -3.96
CA ALA A 18 -3.91 10.37 -2.88
C ALA A 18 -3.60 9.77 -1.51
N GLY A 19 -3.90 10.53 -0.46
CA GLY A 19 -3.84 10.07 0.94
C GLY A 19 -2.51 9.45 1.33
N LEU A 20 -2.56 8.32 2.02
CA LEU A 20 -1.38 7.63 2.52
C LEU A 20 -0.42 7.20 1.39
N GLY A 21 -0.96 6.70 0.27
CA GLY A 21 -0.13 6.27 -0.85
C GLY A 21 0.69 7.41 -1.45
N ARG A 22 0.11 8.62 -1.57
CA ARG A 22 0.82 9.82 -2.01
C ARG A 22 1.91 10.23 -1.00
N ALA A 23 1.56 10.26 0.28
CA ALA A 23 2.51 10.62 1.33
C ALA A 23 3.71 9.65 1.37
N LEU A 24 3.45 8.33 1.24
CA LEU A 24 4.52 7.32 1.17
C LEU A 24 5.39 7.46 -0.08
N ALA A 25 4.79 7.78 -1.23
CA ALA A 25 5.53 8.01 -2.47
C ALA A 25 6.50 9.19 -2.34
N LEU A 26 6.04 10.31 -1.76
CA LEU A 26 6.87 11.47 -1.52
C LEU A 26 7.99 11.21 -0.51
N GLU A 27 7.70 10.56 0.61
CA GLU A 27 8.71 10.25 1.63
C GLU A 27 9.76 9.25 1.15
N LEU A 28 9.37 8.23 0.36
CA LEU A 28 10.31 7.30 -0.28
C LEU A 28 11.20 8.02 -1.31
N ALA A 29 10.61 8.89 -2.13
CA ALA A 29 11.36 9.67 -3.11
C ALA A 29 12.36 10.63 -2.43
N LYS A 30 11.96 11.35 -1.38
CA LYS A 30 12.86 12.17 -0.54
C LYS A 30 14.03 11.38 0.04
N SER A 31 13.78 10.13 0.38
CA SER A 31 14.78 9.23 0.98
C SER A 31 15.63 8.48 -0.06
N GLY A 32 15.52 8.85 -1.36
CA GLY A 32 16.37 8.36 -2.43
C GLY A 32 15.86 7.13 -3.19
N ALA A 33 14.63 6.65 -2.95
CA ALA A 33 14.05 5.57 -3.72
C ALA A 33 13.56 6.06 -5.10
N HIS A 34 13.70 5.22 -6.14
CA HIS A 34 12.95 5.40 -7.38
C HIS A 34 11.53 4.85 -7.18
N VAL A 35 10.52 5.71 -7.32
CA VAL A 35 9.12 5.35 -7.06
C VAL A 35 8.40 4.98 -8.34
N ILE A 36 7.80 3.79 -8.39
CA ILE A 36 6.78 3.40 -9.38
C ILE A 36 5.41 3.66 -8.77
N ALA A 37 4.75 4.72 -9.21
CA ALA A 37 3.48 5.19 -8.68
C ALA A 37 2.31 4.67 -9.51
N ILE A 38 1.50 3.76 -8.95
CA ILE A 38 0.31 3.18 -9.60
C ILE A 38 -0.96 3.85 -9.08
N ALA A 39 -1.76 4.39 -9.98
CA ALA A 39 -3.13 4.84 -9.71
C ALA A 39 -3.95 4.95 -11.01
N ARG A 40 -5.28 5.02 -10.89
CA ARG A 40 -6.18 5.17 -12.05
C ARG A 40 -6.22 6.60 -12.60
N ASN A 41 -6.08 7.59 -11.73
CA ASN A 41 -6.23 9.00 -12.10
C ASN A 41 -4.90 9.57 -12.56
N LYS A 42 -4.78 9.79 -13.87
CA LYS A 42 -3.57 10.30 -14.53
C LYS A 42 -3.21 11.70 -14.04
N ASP A 43 -4.16 12.63 -13.96
CA ASP A 43 -3.91 14.03 -13.58
C ASP A 43 -3.36 14.12 -12.14
N ARG A 44 -3.82 13.23 -11.24
CA ARG A 44 -3.30 13.17 -9.87
C ARG A 44 -1.91 12.55 -9.80
N LEU A 45 -1.60 11.60 -10.70
CA LEU A 45 -0.24 11.06 -10.83
C LEU A 45 0.72 12.12 -11.36
N GLU A 46 0.31 12.92 -12.34
CA GLU A 46 1.11 14.02 -12.88
C GLU A 46 1.43 15.06 -11.80
N ARG A 47 0.45 15.43 -10.96
CA ARG A 47 0.70 16.31 -9.79
C ARG A 47 1.69 15.70 -8.80
N LEU A 48 1.59 14.39 -8.54
CA LEU A 48 2.57 13.70 -7.69
C LEU A 48 3.97 13.75 -8.30
N ASP A 49 4.09 13.59 -9.63
CA ASP A 49 5.37 13.70 -10.33
C ASP A 49 5.97 15.11 -10.19
N ASP A 50 5.15 16.15 -10.38
CA ASP A 50 5.59 17.54 -10.18
C ASP A 50 6.12 17.76 -8.75
N GLU A 51 5.46 17.20 -7.74
CA GLU A 51 5.91 17.29 -6.34
C GLU A 51 7.21 16.51 -6.10
N ILE A 52 7.35 15.33 -6.71
CA ILE A 52 8.57 14.51 -6.63
C ILE A 52 9.74 15.22 -7.34
N ARG A 53 9.49 15.82 -8.49
CA ARG A 53 10.51 16.62 -9.21
C ARG A 53 10.91 17.87 -8.44
N ALA A 54 9.98 18.52 -7.76
CA ALA A 54 10.26 19.70 -6.95
C ALA A 54 11.24 19.44 -5.80
N ILE A 55 11.34 18.20 -5.34
CA ILE A 55 12.32 17.75 -4.33
C ILE A 55 13.60 17.15 -4.95
N GLY A 56 13.77 17.25 -6.27
CA GLY A 56 14.95 16.75 -6.98
C GLY A 56 14.98 15.24 -7.20
N ALA A 57 13.86 14.55 -7.09
CA ALA A 57 13.73 13.12 -7.31
C ALA A 57 12.96 12.80 -8.61
N GLU A 58 12.92 11.52 -8.98
CA GLU A 58 12.22 11.03 -10.16
C GLU A 58 11.27 9.88 -9.82
N ALA A 59 10.17 9.76 -10.57
CA ALA A 59 9.23 8.65 -10.46
C ALA A 59 8.85 8.08 -11.83
N THR A 60 8.38 6.85 -11.85
CA THR A 60 7.70 6.23 -12.99
C THR A 60 6.20 6.21 -12.70
N LEU A 61 5.43 6.97 -13.47
CA LEU A 61 3.98 6.99 -13.34
C LEU A 61 3.36 5.85 -14.13
N VAL A 62 2.47 5.10 -13.50
CA VAL A 62 1.74 3.99 -14.12
C VAL A 62 0.24 4.22 -13.94
N PRO A 63 -0.43 4.87 -14.91
CA PRO A 63 -1.88 5.02 -14.90
C PRO A 63 -2.54 3.67 -15.20
N LEU A 64 -2.82 2.90 -14.14
CA LEU A 64 -3.33 1.54 -14.20
C LEU A 64 -4.48 1.32 -13.23
N ASP A 65 -5.52 0.64 -13.69
CA ASP A 65 -6.54 0.05 -12.83
C ASP A 65 -6.08 -1.35 -12.40
N ILE A 66 -5.71 -1.49 -11.12
CA ILE A 66 -5.20 -2.76 -10.55
C ILE A 66 -6.21 -3.90 -10.56
N THR A 67 -7.49 -3.62 -10.82
CA THR A 67 -8.53 -4.64 -11.01
C THR A 67 -8.47 -5.28 -12.40
N LYS A 68 -7.74 -4.68 -13.35
CA LYS A 68 -7.50 -5.23 -14.68
C LYS A 68 -6.30 -6.16 -14.64
N GLY A 69 -6.56 -7.49 -14.68
CA GLY A 69 -5.60 -8.55 -14.37
C GLY A 69 -4.27 -8.47 -15.11
N ASP A 70 -4.32 -8.27 -16.41
CA ASP A 70 -3.14 -8.39 -17.28
C ASP A 70 -2.13 -7.24 -17.09
N GLY A 71 -2.60 -6.04 -16.73
CA GLY A 71 -1.73 -4.87 -16.59
C GLY A 71 -0.68 -4.98 -15.48
N LEU A 72 -0.95 -5.73 -14.40
CA LEU A 72 0.05 -5.98 -13.34
C LEU A 72 1.12 -6.98 -13.81
N ASP A 73 0.74 -8.00 -14.57
CA ASP A 73 1.68 -8.98 -15.11
C ASP A 73 2.58 -8.32 -16.18
N GLU A 74 2.02 -7.49 -17.06
CA GLU A 74 2.78 -6.69 -18.02
C GLU A 74 3.78 -5.77 -17.33
N LEU A 75 3.34 -5.06 -16.28
CA LEU A 75 4.22 -4.21 -15.48
C LEU A 75 5.34 -5.03 -14.82
N GLY A 76 5.05 -6.22 -14.32
CA GLY A 76 6.04 -7.15 -13.78
C GLY A 76 7.12 -7.48 -14.80
N GLY A 77 6.73 -7.75 -16.05
CA GLY A 77 7.65 -7.96 -17.17
C GLY A 77 8.55 -6.75 -17.44
N VAL A 78 7.97 -5.56 -17.53
CA VAL A 78 8.72 -4.30 -17.74
C VAL A 78 9.73 -4.06 -16.60
N ILE A 79 9.32 -4.26 -15.34
CA ILE A 79 10.22 -4.12 -14.19
C ILE A 79 11.35 -5.14 -14.26
N PHE A 80 11.05 -6.39 -14.61
CA PHE A 80 12.07 -7.43 -14.78
C PHE A 80 13.09 -7.06 -15.87
N GLU A 81 12.63 -6.57 -17.01
CA GLU A 81 13.53 -6.19 -18.10
C GLU A 81 14.45 -5.03 -17.71
N ARG A 82 13.90 -4.01 -17.05
CA ARG A 82 14.61 -2.76 -16.77
C ARG A 82 15.48 -2.81 -15.51
N TRP A 83 14.98 -3.39 -14.42
CA TRP A 83 15.63 -3.34 -13.10
C TRP A 83 16.01 -4.70 -12.53
N LYS A 84 15.47 -5.81 -13.05
CA LYS A 84 15.70 -7.20 -12.62
C LYS A 84 15.20 -7.53 -11.20
N LYS A 85 14.80 -6.56 -10.43
CA LYS A 85 14.31 -6.68 -9.04
C LYS A 85 13.27 -5.62 -8.71
N LEU A 86 12.57 -5.84 -7.62
CA LEU A 86 11.74 -4.85 -6.94
C LEU A 86 12.12 -4.88 -5.45
N ASP A 87 12.57 -3.76 -4.91
CA ASP A 87 13.03 -3.71 -3.52
C ASP A 87 11.88 -3.53 -2.54
N ILE A 88 10.86 -2.77 -2.92
CA ILE A 88 9.76 -2.38 -2.03
C ILE A 88 8.42 -2.50 -2.75
N LEU A 89 7.46 -3.18 -2.11
CA LEU A 89 6.06 -3.19 -2.50
C LEU A 89 5.21 -2.59 -1.39
N VAL A 90 4.46 -1.53 -1.70
CA VAL A 90 3.42 -0.99 -0.81
C VAL A 90 2.05 -1.23 -1.44
N ALA A 91 1.38 -2.26 -0.96
CA ALA A 91 0.02 -2.64 -1.33
C ALA A 91 -0.99 -1.80 -0.53
N ASN A 92 -1.23 -0.57 -1.00
CA ASN A 92 -2.02 0.44 -0.29
C ASN A 92 -3.40 0.69 -0.91
N ALA A 93 -3.55 0.52 -2.22
CA ALA A 93 -4.82 0.77 -2.89
C ALA A 93 -5.98 -0.04 -2.27
N ALA A 94 -7.06 0.66 -1.97
CA ALA A 94 -8.27 0.06 -1.45
C ALA A 94 -9.48 0.96 -1.73
N MET A 95 -10.68 0.39 -1.61
CA MET A 95 -11.94 1.12 -1.57
C MET A 95 -12.72 0.74 -0.32
N LEU A 96 -13.50 1.71 0.22
CA LEU A 96 -14.33 1.51 1.40
C LEU A 96 -15.54 0.61 1.07
N GLY A 97 -16.13 0.82 -0.11
CA GLY A 97 -17.39 0.18 -0.50
C GLY A 97 -18.59 0.75 0.24
N THR A 98 -19.74 0.13 0.04
CA THR A 98 -20.99 0.57 0.62
C THR A 98 -21.02 0.33 2.13
N MET A 99 -21.29 1.37 2.90
CA MET A 99 -21.51 1.33 4.33
C MET A 99 -22.99 1.07 4.61
N GLY A 100 -23.30 -0.03 5.28
CA GLY A 100 -24.69 -0.40 5.57
C GLY A 100 -24.86 -1.82 6.10
N PRO A 101 -26.12 -2.24 6.38
CA PRO A 101 -26.39 -3.62 6.81
C PRO A 101 -25.88 -4.61 5.76
N LEU A 102 -25.14 -5.63 6.20
CA LEU A 102 -24.51 -6.60 5.30
C LEU A 102 -25.50 -7.28 4.36
N ALA A 103 -26.70 -7.57 4.86
CA ALA A 103 -27.77 -8.17 4.06
C ALA A 103 -28.30 -7.26 2.92
N HIS A 104 -28.03 -5.97 2.96
CA HIS A 104 -28.50 -4.99 1.97
C HIS A 104 -27.39 -4.55 1.00
N VAL A 105 -26.16 -5.06 1.16
CA VAL A 105 -25.07 -4.79 0.20
C VAL A 105 -25.41 -5.42 -1.13
N LYS A 106 -25.40 -4.61 -2.19
CA LYS A 106 -25.66 -5.11 -3.55
C LYS A 106 -24.51 -6.01 -4.02
N PRO A 107 -24.77 -7.13 -4.70
CA PRO A 107 -23.74 -8.02 -5.20
C PRO A 107 -22.62 -7.29 -5.98
N ARG A 108 -22.99 -6.38 -6.90
CA ARG A 108 -22.02 -5.61 -7.68
C ARG A 108 -21.07 -4.75 -6.81
N ASP A 109 -21.60 -4.19 -5.71
CA ASP A 109 -20.80 -3.33 -4.82
C ASP A 109 -19.87 -4.21 -3.96
N TRP A 110 -20.35 -5.38 -3.54
CA TRP A 110 -19.56 -6.41 -2.90
C TRP A 110 -18.41 -6.87 -3.83
N ASP A 111 -18.72 -7.26 -5.06
CA ASP A 111 -17.76 -7.75 -6.03
C ASP A 111 -16.66 -6.70 -6.33
N ALA A 112 -17.03 -5.42 -6.43
CA ALA A 112 -16.08 -4.33 -6.64
C ALA A 112 -15.08 -4.19 -5.48
N VAL A 113 -15.55 -4.34 -4.23
CA VAL A 113 -14.67 -4.30 -3.04
C VAL A 113 -13.75 -5.53 -2.98
N ILE A 114 -14.28 -6.71 -3.27
CA ILE A 114 -13.48 -7.95 -3.35
C ILE A 114 -12.40 -7.81 -4.42
N GLU A 115 -12.77 -7.38 -5.63
CA GLU A 115 -11.84 -7.24 -6.76
C GLU A 115 -10.73 -6.24 -6.44
N THR A 116 -11.08 -5.09 -5.85
CA THR A 116 -10.08 -4.05 -5.52
C THR A 116 -9.21 -4.43 -4.32
N ASN A 117 -9.83 -4.90 -3.22
CA ASN A 117 -9.11 -5.06 -1.96
C ASN A 117 -8.47 -6.45 -1.79
N ILE A 118 -9.01 -7.49 -2.41
CA ILE A 118 -8.49 -8.87 -2.27
C ILE A 118 -7.81 -9.33 -3.56
N THR A 119 -8.56 -9.42 -4.68
CA THR A 119 -8.07 -10.00 -5.93
C THR A 119 -6.86 -9.22 -6.46
N ALA A 120 -6.90 -7.88 -6.41
CA ALA A 120 -5.77 -7.07 -6.82
C ALA A 120 -4.53 -7.30 -5.95
N ASN A 121 -4.69 -7.48 -4.63
CA ASN A 121 -3.56 -7.80 -3.74
C ASN A 121 -2.97 -9.20 -4.02
N PHE A 122 -3.80 -10.18 -4.31
CA PHE A 122 -3.34 -11.49 -4.78
C PHE A 122 -2.53 -11.36 -6.09
N ARG A 123 -3.02 -10.57 -7.05
CA ARG A 123 -2.31 -10.33 -8.31
C ARG A 123 -0.97 -9.62 -8.09
N LEU A 124 -0.89 -8.66 -7.16
CA LEU A 124 0.38 -8.01 -6.78
C LEU A 124 1.40 -9.05 -6.28
N ILE A 125 1.00 -9.95 -5.39
CA ILE A 125 1.88 -11.03 -4.93
C ILE A 125 2.34 -11.88 -6.12
N ARG A 126 1.42 -12.35 -6.95
CA ARG A 126 1.71 -13.23 -8.10
C ARG A 126 2.66 -12.57 -9.11
N SER A 127 2.42 -11.30 -9.45
CA SER A 127 3.19 -10.61 -10.49
C SER A 127 4.57 -10.15 -10.01
N PHE A 128 4.74 -9.91 -8.69
CA PHE A 128 5.98 -9.32 -8.18
C PHE A 128 6.79 -10.21 -7.22
N ASP A 129 6.34 -11.42 -6.86
CA ASP A 129 7.06 -12.32 -5.94
C ASP A 129 8.51 -12.58 -6.38
N VAL A 130 8.71 -12.96 -7.64
CA VAL A 130 10.04 -13.25 -8.18
C VAL A 130 10.97 -12.02 -8.09
N LEU A 131 10.44 -10.84 -8.39
CA LEU A 131 11.17 -9.58 -8.34
C LEU A 131 11.53 -9.16 -6.91
N LEU A 132 10.59 -9.35 -5.96
CA LEU A 132 10.80 -9.05 -4.55
C LEU A 132 11.84 -9.99 -3.92
N ARG A 133 11.83 -11.27 -4.29
CA ARG A 133 12.83 -12.25 -3.84
C ARG A 133 14.20 -12.02 -4.48
N ALA A 134 14.27 -11.42 -5.66
CA ALA A 134 15.52 -11.07 -6.32
C ALA A 134 16.23 -9.87 -5.66
N ALA A 135 15.54 -9.10 -4.83
CA ALA A 135 16.14 -8.02 -4.07
C ALA A 135 16.99 -8.55 -2.90
N ASP A 136 18.08 -7.87 -2.61
CA ASP A 136 18.99 -8.17 -1.47
C ASP A 136 18.27 -8.06 -0.13
N ALA A 137 17.32 -7.14 -0.02
CA ALA A 137 16.50 -6.89 1.16
C ALA A 137 15.06 -6.48 0.73
N GLY A 138 14.31 -7.39 0.12
CA GLY A 138 12.92 -7.16 -0.31
C GLY A 138 12.01 -6.81 0.87
N ARG A 139 11.11 -5.84 0.67
CA ARG A 139 10.11 -5.44 1.68
C ARG A 139 8.74 -5.32 1.04
N ALA A 140 7.76 -6.04 1.56
CA ALA A 140 6.37 -5.92 1.14
C ALA A 140 5.49 -5.54 2.34
N VAL A 141 4.74 -4.47 2.18
CA VAL A 141 3.80 -3.99 3.20
C VAL A 141 2.40 -3.95 2.61
N PHE A 142 1.47 -4.58 3.32
CA PHE A 142 0.04 -4.56 3.00
C PHE A 142 -0.69 -3.68 4.01
N ILE A 143 -1.36 -2.63 3.53
CA ILE A 143 -2.08 -1.71 4.40
C ILE A 143 -3.42 -2.32 4.80
N THR A 144 -3.59 -2.53 6.11
CA THR A 144 -4.83 -2.98 6.74
C THR A 144 -5.57 -1.84 7.44
N SER A 145 -6.37 -2.16 8.43
CA SER A 145 -7.15 -1.19 9.19
C SER A 145 -7.49 -1.76 10.57
N HIS A 146 -7.63 -0.89 11.56
CA HIS A 146 -8.12 -1.24 12.88
C HIS A 146 -9.49 -1.95 12.89
N ILE A 147 -10.27 -1.78 11.82
CA ILE A 147 -11.57 -2.42 11.67
C ILE A 147 -11.51 -3.96 11.78
N THR A 148 -10.38 -4.57 11.47
CA THR A 148 -10.19 -6.04 11.60
C THR A 148 -10.17 -6.51 13.06
N GLN A 149 -9.79 -5.63 13.98
CA GLN A 149 -9.70 -5.90 15.42
C GLN A 149 -10.99 -5.54 16.17
N VAL A 150 -11.83 -4.68 15.58
CA VAL A 150 -13.09 -4.25 16.18
C VAL A 150 -14.26 -4.69 15.31
N LYS A 151 -15.26 -5.29 15.95
CA LYS A 151 -16.50 -5.70 15.28
C LYS A 151 -17.45 -4.50 15.24
N ARG A 152 -17.58 -3.87 14.08
CA ARG A 152 -18.41 -2.67 13.90
C ARG A 152 -19.52 -2.93 12.89
N ALA A 153 -20.75 -2.64 13.28
CA ALA A 153 -21.90 -2.71 12.36
C ALA A 153 -21.68 -1.82 11.14
N TYR A 154 -22.20 -2.22 9.99
CA TYR A 154 -22.20 -1.49 8.72
C TYR A 154 -20.88 -1.43 7.97
N TRP A 155 -19.84 -2.11 8.43
CA TRP A 155 -18.51 -2.14 7.81
C TRP A 155 -18.24 -3.46 7.06
N GLY A 156 -19.28 -4.27 6.79
CA GLY A 156 -19.14 -5.64 6.32
C GLY A 156 -18.14 -5.83 5.16
N PRO A 157 -18.34 -5.21 3.99
CA PRO A 157 -17.45 -5.44 2.84
C PRO A 157 -16.00 -5.04 3.14
N TYR A 158 -15.77 -3.86 3.70
CA TYR A 158 -14.44 -3.37 4.01
C TYR A 158 -13.72 -4.23 5.06
N ALA A 159 -14.39 -4.50 6.18
CA ALA A 159 -13.81 -5.30 7.27
C ALA A 159 -13.45 -6.71 6.81
N THR A 160 -14.35 -7.36 6.05
CA THR A 160 -14.09 -8.69 5.47
C THR A 160 -12.86 -8.68 4.57
N THR A 161 -12.75 -7.69 3.67
CA THR A 161 -11.62 -7.62 2.75
C THR A 161 -10.30 -7.32 3.44
N LYS A 162 -10.29 -6.44 4.47
CA LYS A 162 -9.06 -6.16 5.23
C LYS A 162 -8.60 -7.36 6.06
N ALA A 163 -9.54 -8.12 6.63
CA ALA A 163 -9.20 -9.38 7.31
C ALA A 163 -8.62 -10.44 6.32
N ALA A 164 -9.18 -10.53 5.12
CA ALA A 164 -8.64 -11.40 4.07
C ALA A 164 -7.23 -10.98 3.63
N VAL A 165 -6.95 -9.67 3.51
CA VAL A 165 -5.61 -9.15 3.21
C VAL A 165 -4.62 -9.51 4.32
N GLU A 166 -5.00 -9.40 5.60
CA GLU A 166 -4.14 -9.82 6.72
C GLU A 166 -3.78 -11.30 6.61
N ALA A 167 -4.78 -12.17 6.39
CA ALA A 167 -4.55 -13.60 6.25
C ALA A 167 -3.64 -13.93 5.06
N MET A 168 -3.89 -13.31 3.91
CA MET A 168 -3.10 -13.51 2.69
C MET A 168 -1.65 -13.05 2.87
N ALA A 169 -1.43 -11.85 3.42
CA ALA A 169 -0.10 -11.30 3.62
C ALA A 169 0.71 -12.11 4.67
N THR A 170 0.09 -12.56 5.75
CA THR A 170 0.76 -13.40 6.75
C THR A 170 1.09 -14.79 6.21
N THR A 171 0.22 -15.37 5.39
CA THR A 171 0.51 -16.63 4.67
C THR A 171 1.71 -16.44 3.75
N TYR A 172 1.73 -15.39 2.94
CA TYR A 172 2.83 -15.07 2.05
C TYR A 172 4.15 -14.83 2.81
N ALA A 173 4.09 -14.20 3.98
CA ALA A 173 5.25 -14.04 4.86
C ALA A 173 5.83 -15.40 5.30
N MET A 174 4.99 -16.37 5.62
CA MET A 174 5.44 -17.71 6.00
C MET A 174 6.07 -18.48 4.83
N GLU A 175 5.53 -18.33 3.63
CA GLU A 175 6.07 -18.91 2.40
C GLU A 175 7.46 -18.34 2.06
N THR A 176 7.69 -17.06 2.37
CA THR A 176 8.93 -16.34 2.05
C THR A 176 9.93 -16.27 3.20
N ARG A 177 9.63 -16.82 4.38
CA ARG A 177 10.43 -16.66 5.62
C ARG A 177 11.91 -17.03 5.51
N LYS A 178 12.26 -17.93 4.56
CA LYS A 178 13.64 -18.38 4.32
C LYS A 178 14.40 -17.54 3.29
N THR A 179 13.80 -16.45 2.82
CA THR A 179 14.40 -15.54 1.84
C THR A 179 14.76 -14.19 2.48
N SER A 180 15.39 -13.30 1.71
CA SER A 180 15.65 -11.92 2.12
C SER A 180 14.37 -11.05 2.23
N LEU A 181 13.28 -11.48 1.61
CA LEU A 181 12.01 -10.77 1.61
C LEU A 181 11.34 -10.79 3.00
N LYS A 182 10.94 -9.63 3.49
CA LYS A 182 10.10 -9.46 4.69
C LYS A 182 8.74 -8.90 4.28
N VAL A 183 7.70 -9.56 4.76
CA VAL A 183 6.30 -9.22 4.44
C VAL A 183 5.55 -8.92 5.73
N ASN A 184 4.95 -7.74 5.83
CA ASN A 184 4.21 -7.34 7.02
C ASN A 184 2.89 -6.65 6.65
N VAL A 185 1.99 -6.62 7.62
CA VAL A 185 0.73 -5.91 7.54
C VAL A 185 0.81 -4.67 8.43
N ILE A 186 0.39 -3.50 7.93
CA ILE A 186 0.41 -2.27 8.72
C ILE A 186 -0.99 -1.68 8.85
N ASP A 187 -1.39 -1.47 10.10
CA ASP A 187 -2.54 -0.64 10.44
C ASP A 187 -2.06 0.81 10.67
N PRO A 188 -2.36 1.72 9.75
CA PRO A 188 -1.89 3.09 9.85
C PRO A 188 -2.70 3.93 10.84
N GLY A 189 -3.77 3.38 11.41
CA GLY A 189 -4.71 4.11 12.24
C GLY A 189 -5.63 5.05 11.46
N ALA A 190 -6.39 5.86 12.20
CA ALA A 190 -7.23 6.90 11.62
C ALA A 190 -6.37 8.09 11.17
N MET A 191 -6.63 8.60 9.96
CA MET A 191 -5.91 9.75 9.40
C MET A 191 -6.83 10.59 8.52
N ARG A 192 -6.49 11.83 8.32
CA ARG A 192 -7.24 12.81 7.51
C ARG A 192 -7.15 12.49 6.02
N THR A 193 -8.09 11.68 5.52
CA THR A 193 -8.18 11.27 4.13
C THR A 193 -9.61 11.37 3.61
N ALA A 194 -9.79 11.40 2.29
CA ALA A 194 -11.12 11.37 1.67
C ALA A 194 -11.91 10.12 2.07
N MET A 195 -11.25 8.96 2.16
CA MET A 195 -11.88 7.70 2.62
C MET A 195 -12.38 7.82 4.08
N ARG A 196 -11.63 8.51 4.95
CA ARG A 196 -12.07 8.75 6.32
C ARG A 196 -13.26 9.68 6.40
N ALA A 197 -13.26 10.75 5.63
CA ALA A 197 -14.38 11.69 5.54
C ALA A 197 -15.66 11.00 4.99
N GLU A 198 -15.53 10.09 4.04
CA GLU A 198 -16.63 9.26 3.55
C GLU A 198 -17.18 8.33 4.65
N ALA A 199 -16.31 7.69 5.41
CA ALA A 199 -16.71 6.76 6.47
C ALA A 199 -17.28 7.47 7.71
N PHE A 200 -16.87 8.70 7.98
CA PHE A 200 -17.25 9.50 9.15
C PHE A 200 -17.52 10.96 8.78
N PRO A 201 -18.63 11.25 8.07
CA PRO A 201 -18.91 12.58 7.53
C PRO A 201 -19.10 13.68 8.58
N GLY A 202 -19.34 13.30 9.83
CA GLY A 202 -19.48 14.26 10.95
C GLY A 202 -18.21 14.45 11.81
N GLU A 203 -17.09 13.80 11.47
CA GLU A 203 -15.85 13.90 12.22
C GLU A 203 -15.06 15.16 11.80
N ASP A 204 -14.57 15.94 12.77
CA ASP A 204 -13.66 17.06 12.46
C ASP A 204 -12.31 16.52 11.94
N PRO A 205 -11.95 16.77 10.68
CA PRO A 205 -10.71 16.27 10.11
C PRO A 205 -9.45 16.82 10.79
N ASN A 206 -9.56 17.93 11.51
CA ASN A 206 -8.42 18.54 12.22
C ASN A 206 -8.05 17.78 13.49
N THR A 207 -8.89 16.88 13.97
CA THR A 207 -8.59 15.98 15.10
C THR A 207 -7.73 14.79 14.68
N LEU A 208 -7.51 14.61 13.39
CA LEU A 208 -6.80 13.46 12.83
C LEU A 208 -5.43 13.88 12.28
N PRO A 209 -4.40 13.05 12.44
CA PRO A 209 -3.11 13.30 11.81
C PRO A 209 -3.24 13.29 10.28
N ALA A 210 -2.42 14.08 9.63
CA ALA A 210 -2.28 14.04 8.18
C ALA A 210 -1.54 12.74 7.75
N PRO A 211 -1.78 12.22 6.53
CA PRO A 211 -1.01 11.10 5.99
C PRO A 211 0.50 11.31 6.02
N GLU A 212 0.94 12.54 5.81
CA GLU A 212 2.34 12.97 5.84
C GLU A 212 2.99 12.81 7.23
N GLU A 213 2.20 12.88 8.30
CA GLU A 213 2.67 12.65 9.68
C GLU A 213 2.81 11.14 9.99
N ILE A 214 2.10 10.29 9.24
CA ILE A 214 2.07 8.84 9.43
C ILE A 214 3.11 8.14 8.56
N ALA A 215 3.30 8.60 7.32
CA ALA A 215 4.18 7.98 6.34
C ALA A 215 5.61 7.71 6.87
N PRO A 216 6.30 8.62 7.59
CA PRO A 216 7.65 8.38 8.08
C PRO A 216 7.78 7.16 9.01
N PHE A 217 6.74 6.82 9.78
CA PHE A 217 6.75 5.63 10.62
C PHE A 217 6.66 4.35 9.80
N ILE A 218 5.82 4.35 8.76
CA ILE A 218 5.67 3.19 7.86
C ILE A 218 6.98 2.91 7.11
N LEU A 219 7.73 3.95 6.74
CA LEU A 219 9.03 3.78 6.09
C LEU A 219 10.01 2.95 6.93
N LYS A 220 9.93 2.98 8.26
CA LYS A 220 10.77 2.13 9.11
C LYS A 220 10.63 0.63 8.78
N ALA A 221 9.39 0.18 8.49
CA ALA A 221 9.15 -1.22 8.11
C ALA A 221 9.61 -1.56 6.68
N LEU A 222 9.98 -0.57 5.88
CA LEU A 222 10.48 -0.73 4.51
C LEU A 222 12.02 -0.69 4.44
N ARG A 223 12.70 -0.37 5.53
CA ARG A 223 14.17 -0.27 5.58
C ARG A 223 14.85 -1.64 5.37
N PRO A 224 16.02 -1.67 4.75
CA PRO A 224 16.77 -2.92 4.55
C PRO A 224 17.12 -3.67 5.85
N ASP A 225 17.30 -2.93 6.95
CA ASP A 225 17.65 -3.47 8.27
C ASP A 225 16.41 -3.91 9.09
N PHE A 226 15.19 -3.69 8.62
CA PHE A 226 13.99 -4.15 9.29
C PHE A 226 13.83 -5.67 9.15
N THR A 227 13.80 -6.41 10.27
CA THR A 227 13.89 -7.87 10.29
C THR A 227 12.59 -8.61 10.53
N LEU A 228 11.56 -7.94 11.04
CA LEU A 228 10.26 -8.57 11.31
C LEU A 228 9.57 -9.00 10.02
N THR A 229 8.89 -10.14 10.08
CA THR A 229 8.10 -10.70 8.97
C THR A 229 6.90 -11.47 9.50
N GLY A 230 5.75 -11.34 8.85
CA GLY A 230 4.49 -11.96 9.25
C GLY A 230 3.75 -11.20 10.35
N GLU A 231 4.23 -10.00 10.69
CA GLU A 231 3.66 -9.22 11.78
C GLU A 231 2.55 -8.28 11.31
N ARG A 232 1.57 -8.08 12.20
CA ARG A 232 0.62 -6.99 12.12
C ARG A 232 1.09 -5.85 13.00
N LEU A 233 1.56 -4.79 12.38
CA LEU A 233 2.15 -3.63 13.05
C LEU A 233 1.19 -2.45 13.05
N THR A 234 1.23 -1.68 14.12
CA THR A 234 0.56 -0.38 14.24
C THR A 234 1.61 0.75 14.17
N ILE A 235 1.15 1.98 14.03
CA ILE A 235 2.05 3.14 14.12
C ILE A 235 2.72 3.23 15.50
N SER A 236 2.06 2.77 16.55
CA SER A 236 2.66 2.74 17.89
C SER A 236 3.86 1.78 17.96
N ASP A 237 3.77 0.62 17.31
CA ASP A 237 4.86 -0.36 17.25
C ASP A 237 6.06 0.19 16.45
N LEU A 238 5.79 1.01 15.44
CA LEU A 238 6.81 1.62 14.58
C LEU A 238 7.40 2.94 15.14
N LYS A 239 6.82 3.52 16.20
CA LYS A 239 7.38 4.70 16.87
C LYS A 239 8.57 4.37 17.76
N ASN A 240 8.55 3.19 18.34
CA ASN A 240 9.61 2.65 19.20
C ASN A 240 10.71 2.01 18.37
#